data_2684f57ebee6c36702315b7c59bf0ea2
#
_entry.id   2684f57ebee6c36702315b7c59bf0ea2
#
_cell.length_a   1.000
_cell.length_b   1.000
_cell.length_c   1.000
_cell.angle_alpha   90.00
_cell.angle_beta   90.00
_cell.angle_gamma   90.00
#
_symmetry.space_group_name_H-M   'P 1'
#
loop_
_entity.id
_entity.type
_entity.pdbx_description
1 polymer ?
#
loop_
_entity_poly.entity_id
_entity_poly.type
_entity_poly.pdbx_seq_one_letter_code
_entity_poly.pdbx_strand_id
1 'polypeptide(L)'
;AELDPLHWREPKTPVELDPATYGLTIWDLDREFLTDGVGGVPKLKLGDLLGVLRDAYCRTIGVEYMHIQNTDEQQWIQDHVEVKRPTFTKTQKHRILERLNAAEAFEKFLATKYVGTKRFGLEGGESAIPILDAIVSDAADDGLNGVVIGMAHRGRLNVLANIMGKSAEAILGEFEGHVDPNTVQGSGDVKYHLGAHGKYTSP
;
A
#
# COMPACT_ATOMS: atom_id res chain seq x y z
N ALA A 1 -13.03 7.63 1.04
CA ALA A 1 -12.73 6.25 1.45
C ALA A 1 -13.56 5.89 2.68
N GLU A 2 -14.06 4.68 2.75
CA GLU A 2 -14.76 4.18 3.92
C GLU A 2 -13.73 3.83 4.99
N LEU A 3 -13.45 4.78 5.88
CA LEU A 3 -12.36 4.70 6.87
C LEU A 3 -12.81 4.23 8.25
N ASP A 4 -14.05 3.80 8.39
CA ASP A 4 -14.59 3.31 9.68
C ASP A 4 -15.10 1.86 9.56
N PRO A 5 -14.19 0.87 9.51
CA PRO A 5 -14.56 -0.53 9.36
C PRO A 5 -15.35 -1.10 10.55
N LEU A 6 -15.34 -0.40 11.68
CA LEU A 6 -16.08 -0.79 12.89
C LEU A 6 -17.46 -0.13 12.99
N HIS A 7 -17.80 0.75 12.05
CA HIS A 7 -19.08 1.48 12.00
C HIS A 7 -19.44 2.22 13.30
N TRP A 8 -18.43 2.80 13.95
CA TRP A 8 -18.64 3.55 15.20
C TRP A 8 -19.18 4.95 14.99
N ARG A 9 -19.11 5.44 13.76
CA ARG A 9 -19.60 6.76 13.37
C ARG A 9 -20.74 6.63 12.38
N GLU A 10 -21.75 7.48 12.51
CA GLU A 10 -22.73 7.61 11.43
C GLU A 10 -22.06 8.19 10.20
N PRO A 11 -22.18 7.54 9.03
CA PRO A 11 -21.61 8.03 7.79
C PRO A 11 -22.29 9.37 7.45
N LYS A 12 -21.48 10.42 7.37
CA LYS A 12 -21.94 11.73 6.87
C LYS A 12 -21.50 11.85 5.42
N THR A 13 -22.45 11.97 4.51
CA THR A 13 -22.16 12.32 3.13
C THR A 13 -21.72 13.79 3.08
N PRO A 14 -20.51 14.10 2.62
CA PRO A 14 -20.11 15.47 2.38
C PRO A 14 -21.09 16.15 1.42
N VAL A 15 -21.37 17.41 1.66
CA VAL A 15 -22.35 18.19 0.87
C VAL A 15 -21.95 18.21 -0.61
N GLU A 16 -20.65 18.24 -0.88
CA GLU A 16 -20.07 18.24 -2.24
C GLU A 16 -20.29 16.92 -3.00
N LEU A 17 -20.58 15.84 -2.30
CA LEU A 17 -20.87 14.52 -2.89
C LEU A 17 -22.36 14.20 -2.98
N ASP A 18 -23.21 15.11 -2.51
CA ASP A 18 -24.66 14.96 -2.61
C ASP A 18 -25.17 15.57 -3.92
N PRO A 19 -25.69 14.76 -4.86
CA PRO A 19 -26.23 15.26 -6.12
C PRO A 19 -27.32 16.32 -5.94
N ALA A 20 -28.07 16.28 -4.86
CA ALA A 20 -29.11 17.26 -4.56
C ALA A 20 -28.56 18.68 -4.40
N THR A 21 -27.31 18.85 -3.96
CA THR A 21 -26.63 20.13 -3.87
C THR A 21 -26.48 20.81 -5.22
N TYR A 22 -26.42 20.02 -6.29
CA TYR A 22 -26.29 20.48 -7.67
C TYR A 22 -27.64 20.52 -8.42
N GLY A 23 -28.75 20.42 -7.66
CA GLY A 23 -30.10 20.40 -8.25
C GLY A 23 -30.43 19.12 -9.03
N LEU A 24 -29.66 18.06 -8.83
CA LEU A 24 -29.87 16.77 -9.46
C LEU A 24 -30.76 15.89 -8.58
N THR A 25 -31.63 15.09 -9.20
CA THR A 25 -32.58 14.24 -8.53
C THR A 25 -32.45 12.79 -9.02
N ILE A 26 -33.21 11.87 -8.43
CA ILE A 26 -33.30 10.47 -8.90
C ILE A 26 -33.75 10.36 -10.35
N TRP A 27 -34.49 11.32 -10.86
CA TRP A 27 -34.99 11.34 -12.25
C TRP A 27 -33.88 11.70 -13.26
N ASP A 28 -32.75 12.25 -12.78
CA ASP A 28 -31.59 12.59 -13.61
C ASP A 28 -30.62 11.44 -13.77
N LEU A 29 -30.80 10.33 -13.04
CA LEU A 29 -29.85 9.20 -13.06
C LEU A 29 -29.66 8.59 -14.46
N ASP A 30 -30.69 8.63 -15.30
CA ASP A 30 -30.64 8.13 -16.69
C ASP A 30 -30.25 9.20 -17.73
N ARG A 31 -30.07 10.46 -17.30
CA ARG A 31 -29.57 11.52 -18.19
C ARG A 31 -28.10 11.33 -18.49
N GLU A 32 -27.72 11.61 -19.73
CA GLU A 32 -26.31 11.65 -20.14
C GLU A 32 -25.69 13.01 -19.87
N PHE A 33 -24.48 12.97 -19.33
CA PHE A 33 -23.64 14.14 -19.08
C PHE A 33 -22.30 14.00 -19.79
N LEU A 34 -21.69 15.11 -20.15
CA LEU A 34 -20.30 15.17 -20.57
C LEU A 34 -19.42 14.89 -19.35
N THR A 35 -18.43 14.01 -19.49
CA THR A 35 -17.60 13.54 -18.37
C THR A 35 -16.25 14.22 -18.27
N ASP A 36 -15.84 14.93 -19.33
CA ASP A 36 -14.49 15.51 -19.43
C ASP A 36 -13.37 14.48 -19.15
N GLY A 37 -13.59 13.25 -19.63
CA GLY A 37 -12.64 12.13 -19.48
C GLY A 37 -12.86 11.22 -18.27
N VAL A 38 -13.68 11.60 -17.31
CA VAL A 38 -14.03 10.72 -16.17
C VAL A 38 -14.57 9.38 -16.66
N GLY A 39 -14.03 8.28 -16.15
CA GLY A 39 -14.37 6.93 -16.57
C GLY A 39 -13.87 6.55 -17.96
N GLY A 40 -13.02 7.36 -18.60
CA GLY A 40 -12.40 7.09 -19.90
C GLY A 40 -13.35 7.19 -21.11
N VAL A 41 -14.52 7.81 -20.94
CA VAL A 41 -15.52 7.98 -22.00
C VAL A 41 -16.06 9.39 -22.03
N PRO A 42 -16.45 9.96 -23.20
CA PRO A 42 -16.86 11.34 -23.33
C PRO A 42 -18.22 11.65 -22.70
N LYS A 43 -19.06 10.62 -22.51
CA LYS A 43 -20.41 10.75 -21.93
C LYS A 43 -20.75 9.54 -21.09
N LEU A 44 -21.42 9.77 -19.98
CA LEU A 44 -22.02 8.74 -19.13
C LEU A 44 -23.39 9.19 -18.65
N LYS A 45 -24.25 8.21 -18.35
CA LYS A 45 -25.43 8.48 -17.53
C LYS A 45 -24.97 8.90 -16.12
N LEU A 46 -25.74 9.77 -15.47
CA LEU A 46 -25.41 10.22 -14.10
C LEU A 46 -25.23 9.03 -13.13
N GLY A 47 -26.07 8.02 -13.21
CA GLY A 47 -25.96 6.82 -12.37
C GLY A 47 -24.63 6.10 -12.56
N ASP A 48 -24.17 5.94 -13.80
CA ASP A 48 -22.90 5.29 -14.12
C ASP A 48 -21.71 6.16 -13.69
N LEU A 49 -21.80 7.47 -13.91
CA LEU A 49 -20.77 8.44 -13.46
C LEU A 49 -20.60 8.40 -11.94
N LEU A 50 -21.71 8.43 -11.19
CA LEU A 50 -21.68 8.28 -9.73
C LEU A 50 -21.09 6.93 -9.31
N GLY A 51 -21.38 5.86 -10.08
CA GLY A 51 -20.78 4.54 -9.89
C GLY A 51 -19.26 4.58 -10.01
N VAL A 52 -18.74 5.17 -11.09
CA VAL A 52 -17.29 5.32 -11.31
C VAL A 52 -16.63 6.10 -10.16
N LEU A 53 -17.18 7.27 -9.82
CA LEU A 53 -16.62 8.12 -8.76
C LEU A 53 -16.65 7.43 -7.39
N ARG A 54 -17.76 6.77 -7.05
CA ARG A 54 -17.89 6.02 -5.80
C ARG A 54 -16.89 4.88 -5.73
N ASP A 55 -16.73 4.16 -6.81
CA ASP A 55 -15.80 3.04 -6.88
C ASP A 55 -14.33 3.46 -6.83
N ALA A 56 -14.00 4.59 -7.44
CA ALA A 56 -12.63 5.12 -7.46
C ALA A 56 -12.23 5.77 -6.12
N TYR A 57 -13.12 6.57 -5.53
CA TYR A 57 -12.75 7.47 -4.43
C TYR A 57 -13.42 7.21 -3.08
N CYS A 58 -14.52 6.43 -3.06
CA CYS A 58 -15.31 6.24 -1.85
C CYS A 58 -15.20 4.83 -1.23
N ARG A 59 -14.26 4.01 -1.68
CA ARG A 59 -13.99 2.69 -1.09
C ARG A 59 -12.88 2.75 -0.03
N THR A 60 -12.15 1.67 0.16
CA THR A 60 -11.15 1.50 1.23
C THR A 60 -9.79 2.12 0.92
N ILE A 61 -9.53 2.53 -0.32
CA ILE A 61 -8.28 3.18 -0.74
C ILE A 61 -8.56 4.64 -0.99
N GLY A 62 -7.82 5.54 -0.32
CA GLY A 62 -7.82 6.97 -0.59
C GLY A 62 -6.75 7.28 -1.64
N VAL A 63 -7.12 8.09 -2.64
CA VAL A 63 -6.21 8.55 -3.69
C VAL A 63 -6.17 10.08 -3.67
N GLU A 64 -4.97 10.64 -3.52
CA GLU A 64 -4.74 12.08 -3.47
C GLU A 64 -3.72 12.46 -4.55
N TYR A 65 -4.17 13.10 -5.63
CA TYR A 65 -3.31 13.47 -6.75
C TYR A 65 -3.57 14.87 -7.32
N MET A 66 -4.65 15.53 -6.89
CA MET A 66 -5.03 16.84 -7.41
C MET A 66 -4.03 17.97 -7.10
N HIS A 67 -3.08 17.73 -6.19
CA HIS A 67 -1.99 18.66 -5.87
C HIS A 67 -0.83 18.61 -6.88
N ILE A 68 -0.76 17.58 -7.72
CA ILE A 68 0.25 17.45 -8.76
C ILE A 68 -0.02 18.51 -9.82
N GLN A 69 1.00 19.28 -10.21
CA GLN A 69 0.84 20.38 -11.17
C GLN A 69 0.98 19.93 -12.63
N ASN A 70 1.61 18.79 -12.86
CA ASN A 70 1.75 18.21 -14.19
C ASN A 70 0.44 17.54 -14.61
N THR A 71 -0.21 18.06 -15.62
CA THR A 71 -1.52 17.57 -16.10
C THR A 71 -1.44 16.17 -16.70
N ASP A 72 -0.33 15.80 -17.32
CA ASP A 72 -0.14 14.47 -17.91
C ASP A 72 -0.03 13.39 -16.81
N GLU A 73 0.64 13.72 -15.71
CA GLU A 73 0.71 12.83 -14.52
C GLU A 73 -0.66 12.71 -13.84
N GLN A 74 -1.40 13.81 -13.69
CA GLN A 74 -2.77 13.77 -13.17
C GLN A 74 -3.66 12.88 -14.02
N GLN A 75 -3.64 13.06 -15.35
CA GLN A 75 -4.45 12.28 -16.27
C GLN A 75 -4.08 10.80 -16.23
N TRP A 76 -2.77 10.50 -16.15
CA TRP A 76 -2.32 9.11 -16.02
C TRP A 76 -2.87 8.44 -14.77
N ILE A 77 -2.82 9.12 -13.61
CA ILE A 77 -3.37 8.61 -12.36
C ILE A 77 -4.88 8.44 -12.46
N GLN A 78 -5.59 9.45 -13.00
CA GLN A 78 -7.03 9.41 -13.20
C GLN A 78 -7.45 8.20 -14.04
N ASP A 79 -6.80 7.97 -15.18
CA ASP A 79 -7.06 6.83 -16.06
C ASP A 79 -6.86 5.49 -15.35
N HIS A 80 -5.89 5.39 -14.44
CA HIS A 80 -5.62 4.17 -13.69
C HIS A 80 -6.59 3.94 -12.53
N VAL A 81 -7.07 5.01 -11.92
CA VAL A 81 -8.00 4.92 -10.77
C VAL A 81 -9.44 4.76 -11.21
N GLU A 82 -9.86 5.47 -12.26
CA GLU A 82 -11.26 5.53 -12.69
C GLU A 82 -11.61 4.48 -13.74
N VAL A 83 -10.68 4.15 -14.64
CA VAL A 83 -10.94 3.29 -15.80
C VAL A 83 -10.46 1.86 -15.56
N LYS A 84 -9.26 1.71 -15.02
CA LYS A 84 -8.61 0.41 -14.87
C LYS A 84 -8.83 -0.14 -13.47
N ARG A 85 -9.61 -1.21 -13.36
CA ARG A 85 -9.68 -1.99 -12.13
C ARG A 85 -8.77 -3.19 -12.26
N PRO A 86 -7.68 -3.28 -11.50
CA PRO A 86 -6.84 -4.46 -11.51
C PRO A 86 -7.64 -5.66 -10.97
N THR A 87 -7.71 -6.70 -11.76
CA THR A 87 -8.21 -8.01 -11.32
C THR A 87 -7.01 -8.91 -11.10
N PHE A 88 -6.80 -9.34 -9.86
CA PHE A 88 -5.72 -10.24 -9.55
C PHE A 88 -6.00 -11.65 -10.07
N THR A 89 -5.02 -12.23 -10.74
CA THR A 89 -5.00 -13.63 -11.14
C THR A 89 -4.94 -14.53 -9.90
N LYS A 90 -5.23 -15.82 -10.07
CA LYS A 90 -5.11 -16.81 -8.98
C LYS A 90 -3.67 -16.85 -8.42
N THR A 91 -2.66 -16.80 -9.28
CA THR A 91 -1.26 -16.79 -8.89
C THR A 91 -0.90 -15.55 -8.07
N GLN A 92 -1.31 -14.37 -8.52
CA GLN A 92 -1.08 -13.14 -7.77
C GLN A 92 -1.76 -13.16 -6.39
N LYS A 93 -3.01 -13.63 -6.30
CA LYS A 93 -3.71 -13.79 -5.02
C LYS A 93 -2.99 -14.74 -4.08
N HIS A 94 -2.46 -15.84 -4.61
CA HIS A 94 -1.68 -16.80 -3.83
C HIS A 94 -0.39 -16.16 -3.32
N ARG A 95 0.32 -15.42 -4.18
CA ARG A 95 1.52 -14.68 -3.79
C ARG A 95 1.25 -13.65 -2.69
N ILE A 96 0.19 -12.86 -2.83
CA ILE A 96 -0.23 -11.90 -1.80
C ILE A 96 -0.47 -12.60 -0.47
N LEU A 97 -1.20 -13.71 -0.46
CA LEU A 97 -1.48 -14.48 0.75
C LEU A 97 -0.19 -15.04 1.38
N GLU A 98 0.71 -15.57 0.58
CA GLU A 98 2.01 -16.06 1.01
C GLU A 98 2.83 -14.96 1.71
N ARG A 99 2.88 -13.77 1.11
CA ARG A 99 3.59 -12.62 1.67
C ARG A 99 2.95 -12.09 2.96
N LEU A 100 1.63 -12.06 3.03
CA LEU A 100 0.92 -11.70 4.26
C LEU A 100 1.20 -12.71 5.38
N ASN A 101 1.16 -14.00 5.09
CA ASN A 101 1.49 -15.05 6.06
C ASN A 101 2.94 -14.96 6.54
N ALA A 102 3.88 -14.69 5.63
CA ALA A 102 5.28 -14.53 6.00
C ALA A 102 5.49 -13.32 6.94
N ALA A 103 4.83 -12.20 6.63
CA ALA A 103 4.88 -11.00 7.46
C ALA A 103 4.31 -11.26 8.86
N GLU A 104 3.12 -11.87 8.95
CA GLU A 104 2.46 -12.16 10.22
C GLU A 104 3.24 -13.20 11.05
N ALA A 105 3.73 -14.26 10.42
CA ALA A 105 4.49 -15.31 11.09
C ALA A 105 5.78 -14.74 11.70
N PHE A 106 6.47 -13.85 11.00
CA PHE A 106 7.67 -13.18 11.49
C PHE A 106 7.36 -12.32 12.72
N GLU A 107 6.32 -11.51 12.68
CA GLU A 107 5.92 -10.67 13.81
C GLU A 107 5.52 -11.52 15.03
N LYS A 108 4.70 -12.55 14.83
CA LYS A 108 4.28 -13.46 15.90
C LYS A 108 5.46 -14.20 16.54
N PHE A 109 6.41 -14.63 15.71
CA PHE A 109 7.62 -15.29 16.21
C PHE A 109 8.42 -14.36 17.10
N LEU A 110 8.72 -13.13 16.63
CA LEU A 110 9.46 -12.14 17.42
C LEU A 110 8.71 -11.76 18.71
N ALA A 111 7.39 -11.60 18.63
CA ALA A 111 6.56 -11.28 19.78
C ALA A 111 6.63 -12.35 20.87
N THR A 112 6.70 -13.62 20.48
CA THR A 112 6.72 -14.76 21.38
C THR A 112 8.12 -14.97 21.97
N LYS A 113 9.15 -14.87 21.13
CA LYS A 113 10.53 -15.19 21.56
C LYS A 113 11.17 -14.03 22.33
N TYR A 114 10.91 -12.80 21.95
CA TYR A 114 11.57 -11.58 22.51
C TYR A 114 10.57 -10.68 23.23
N VAL A 115 9.91 -11.24 24.24
CA VAL A 115 8.95 -10.52 25.10
C VAL A 115 9.63 -9.34 25.78
N GLY A 116 8.99 -8.16 25.71
CA GLY A 116 9.52 -6.95 26.35
C GLY A 116 10.63 -6.23 25.58
N THR A 117 11.14 -6.80 24.50
CA THR A 117 12.14 -6.14 23.65
C THR A 117 11.47 -5.24 22.64
N LYS A 118 12.02 -4.04 22.41
CA LYS A 118 11.56 -3.15 21.32
C LYS A 118 11.81 -3.86 19.98
N ARG A 119 10.76 -4.10 19.21
CA ARG A 119 10.84 -4.73 17.90
C ARG A 119 10.23 -3.90 16.78
N PHE A 120 9.51 -2.80 17.14
CA PHE A 120 8.84 -1.92 16.20
C PHE A 120 8.08 -2.68 15.10
N GLY A 121 7.19 -3.57 15.52
CA GLY A 121 6.50 -4.50 14.65
C GLY A 121 5.59 -3.83 13.62
N LEU A 122 5.16 -4.64 12.66
CA LEU A 122 4.34 -4.21 11.52
C LEU A 122 2.85 -4.48 11.75
N GLU A 123 2.45 -4.88 12.94
CA GLU A 123 1.09 -5.29 13.26
C GLU A 123 0.06 -4.23 12.83
N GLY A 124 -0.90 -4.65 12.02
CA GLY A 124 -1.89 -3.78 11.37
C GLY A 124 -1.44 -3.18 10.04
N GLY A 125 -0.18 -3.33 9.66
CA GLY A 125 0.40 -2.84 8.41
C GLY A 125 1.00 -3.94 7.52
N GLU A 126 0.63 -5.20 7.71
CA GLU A 126 1.21 -6.37 7.02
C GLU A 126 1.08 -6.27 5.51
N SER A 127 0.08 -5.55 5.01
CA SER A 127 -0.11 -5.28 3.58
C SER A 127 1.07 -4.53 2.94
N ALA A 128 1.92 -3.86 3.72
CA ALA A 128 3.12 -3.21 3.20
C ALA A 128 4.10 -4.22 2.56
N ILE A 129 4.15 -5.46 3.07
CA ILE A 129 5.06 -6.48 2.54
C ILE A 129 4.66 -6.92 1.13
N PRO A 130 3.43 -7.38 0.84
CA PRO A 130 3.04 -7.70 -0.54
C PRO A 130 3.05 -6.48 -1.47
N ILE A 131 2.81 -5.26 -0.99
CA ILE A 131 2.91 -4.04 -1.80
C ILE A 131 4.37 -3.81 -2.24
N LEU A 132 5.33 -3.88 -1.32
CA LEU A 132 6.75 -3.74 -1.64
C LEU A 132 7.25 -4.87 -2.54
N ASP A 133 6.81 -6.11 -2.29
CA ASP A 133 7.13 -7.26 -3.15
C ASP A 133 6.66 -7.02 -4.60
N ALA A 134 5.44 -6.53 -4.79
CA ALA A 134 4.91 -6.19 -6.11
C ALA A 134 5.70 -5.06 -6.79
N ILE A 135 5.95 -3.95 -6.06
CA ILE A 135 6.70 -2.82 -6.59
C ILE A 135 8.11 -3.24 -7.05
N VAL A 136 8.81 -4.03 -6.23
CA VAL A 136 10.17 -4.49 -6.57
C VAL A 136 10.14 -5.49 -7.73
N SER A 137 9.11 -6.34 -7.81
CA SER A 137 8.91 -7.27 -8.92
C SER A 137 8.68 -6.53 -10.24
N ASP A 138 7.74 -5.60 -10.24
CA ASP A 138 7.41 -4.80 -11.42
C ASP A 138 8.63 -3.96 -11.87
N ALA A 139 9.36 -3.36 -10.92
CA ALA A 139 10.58 -2.63 -11.20
C ALA A 139 11.66 -3.50 -11.85
N ALA A 140 11.80 -4.75 -11.40
CA ALA A 140 12.75 -5.69 -12.00
C ALA A 140 12.31 -6.11 -13.41
N ASP A 141 11.04 -6.34 -13.65
CA ASP A 141 10.47 -6.69 -14.95
C ASP A 141 10.60 -5.52 -15.94
N ASP A 142 10.52 -4.28 -15.48
CA ASP A 142 10.77 -3.06 -16.23
C ASP A 142 12.28 -2.78 -16.49
N GLY A 143 13.17 -3.66 -16.01
CA GLY A 143 14.60 -3.60 -16.24
C GLY A 143 15.37 -2.63 -15.36
N LEU A 144 14.83 -2.22 -14.22
CA LEU A 144 15.56 -1.42 -13.23
C LEU A 144 16.69 -2.24 -12.59
N ASN A 145 17.87 -1.64 -12.49
CA ASN A 145 19.06 -2.30 -11.94
C ASN A 145 19.13 -2.34 -10.41
N GLY A 146 18.29 -1.56 -9.73
CA GLY A 146 18.28 -1.53 -8.28
C GLY A 146 17.18 -0.67 -7.71
N VAL A 147 16.79 -1.00 -6.48
CA VAL A 147 15.80 -0.28 -5.68
C VAL A 147 16.43 0.07 -4.34
N VAL A 148 16.27 1.30 -3.90
CA VAL A 148 16.68 1.76 -2.58
C VAL A 148 15.45 2.00 -1.73
N ILE A 149 15.37 1.32 -0.58
CA ILE A 149 14.24 1.44 0.34
C ILE A 149 14.68 2.21 1.58
N GLY A 150 14.10 3.40 1.77
CA GLY A 150 14.22 4.19 3.00
C GLY A 150 13.02 3.96 3.89
N MET A 151 13.25 3.71 5.19
CA MET A 151 12.17 3.46 6.12
C MET A 151 12.50 3.92 7.54
N ALA A 152 11.46 4.26 8.31
CA ALA A 152 11.58 4.52 9.74
C ALA A 152 11.68 3.18 10.52
N HIS A 153 11.29 3.16 11.79
CA HIS A 153 11.41 1.96 12.64
C HIS A 153 10.30 0.94 12.39
N ARG A 154 9.07 1.39 12.20
CA ARG A 154 7.89 0.53 12.08
C ARG A 154 8.00 -0.44 10.91
N GLY A 155 7.96 -1.73 11.22
CA GLY A 155 8.06 -2.79 10.23
C GLY A 155 9.43 -3.00 9.61
N ARG A 156 10.48 -2.30 10.07
CA ARG A 156 11.81 -2.35 9.45
C ARG A 156 12.38 -3.77 9.40
N LEU A 157 12.30 -4.52 10.50
CA LEU A 157 12.83 -5.88 10.55
C LEU A 157 12.10 -6.81 9.60
N ASN A 158 10.79 -6.63 9.47
CA ASN A 158 9.97 -7.41 8.55
C ASN A 158 10.35 -7.14 7.08
N VAL A 159 10.56 -5.86 6.72
CA VAL A 159 11.04 -5.50 5.38
C VAL A 159 12.44 -6.04 5.13
N LEU A 160 13.35 -5.95 6.10
CA LEU A 160 14.71 -6.51 5.98
C LEU A 160 14.66 -8.03 5.74
N ALA A 161 13.80 -8.75 6.45
CA ALA A 161 13.66 -10.20 6.30
C ALA A 161 12.96 -10.57 4.99
N ASN A 162 11.76 -10.05 4.75
CA ASN A 162 10.86 -10.52 3.70
C ASN A 162 11.07 -9.88 2.32
N ILE A 163 11.68 -8.67 2.28
CA ILE A 163 11.93 -7.94 1.03
C ILE A 163 13.42 -7.91 0.70
N MET A 164 14.26 -7.55 1.68
CA MET A 164 15.70 -7.43 1.45
C MET A 164 16.44 -8.76 1.55
N GLY A 165 15.79 -9.84 2.01
CA GLY A 165 16.37 -11.16 2.15
C GLY A 165 17.44 -11.28 3.25
N LYS A 166 17.42 -10.38 4.26
CA LYS A 166 18.29 -10.53 5.42
C LYS A 166 17.92 -11.79 6.19
N SER A 167 18.91 -12.66 6.45
CA SER A 167 18.63 -13.93 7.10
C SER A 167 18.04 -13.76 8.51
N ALA A 168 17.13 -14.65 8.88
CA ALA A 168 16.57 -14.67 10.23
C ALA A 168 17.69 -14.85 11.29
N GLU A 169 18.69 -15.66 11.00
CA GLU A 169 19.85 -15.87 11.88
C GLU A 169 20.59 -14.54 12.17
N ALA A 170 20.85 -13.73 11.15
CA ALA A 170 21.49 -12.43 11.32
C ALA A 170 20.63 -11.48 12.17
N ILE A 171 19.30 -11.44 11.92
CA ILE A 171 18.39 -10.60 12.69
C ILE A 171 18.33 -11.06 14.15
N LEU A 172 18.20 -12.37 14.38
CA LEU A 172 18.11 -12.93 15.72
C LEU A 172 19.44 -12.79 16.50
N GLY A 173 20.58 -12.96 15.83
CA GLY A 173 21.89 -12.69 16.41
C GLY A 173 22.05 -11.25 16.90
N GLU A 174 21.52 -10.27 16.14
CA GLU A 174 21.50 -8.87 16.58
C GLU A 174 20.65 -8.66 17.85
N PHE A 175 19.51 -9.37 17.97
CA PHE A 175 18.70 -9.36 19.20
C PHE A 175 19.43 -9.95 20.41
N GLU A 176 20.28 -10.95 20.19
CA GLU A 176 21.07 -11.62 21.22
C GLU A 176 22.40 -10.88 21.53
N GLY A 177 22.66 -9.76 20.86
CA GLY A 177 23.85 -8.92 21.09
C GLY A 177 25.08 -9.34 20.29
N HIS A 178 24.94 -10.28 19.36
CA HIS A 178 26.00 -10.70 18.44
C HIS A 178 26.10 -9.70 17.27
N VAL A 179 26.58 -8.50 17.54
CA VAL A 179 26.78 -7.45 16.52
C VAL A 179 28.27 -7.34 16.24
N ASP A 180 28.66 -7.31 14.95
CA ASP A 180 30.06 -7.10 14.58
C ASP A 180 30.51 -5.71 15.04
N PRO A 181 31.50 -5.61 15.93
CA PRO A 181 31.97 -4.34 16.46
C PRO A 181 32.48 -3.37 15.37
N ASN A 182 32.88 -3.88 14.22
CA ASN A 182 33.40 -3.06 13.12
C ASN A 182 32.30 -2.39 12.29
N THR A 183 31.05 -2.83 12.43
CA THR A 183 29.90 -2.28 11.69
C THR A 183 29.10 -1.27 12.52
N VAL A 184 29.45 -1.09 13.80
CA VAL A 184 28.67 -0.32 14.77
C VAL A 184 29.35 1.01 15.07
N GLN A 185 28.81 2.09 14.56
CA GLN A 185 29.15 3.45 15.00
C GLN A 185 28.00 3.99 15.87
N GLY A 186 28.10 3.84 17.21
CA GLY A 186 27.15 4.44 18.14
C GLY A 186 26.58 3.50 19.20
N SER A 187 25.90 4.07 20.21
CA SER A 187 25.40 3.37 21.37
C SER A 187 23.97 2.86 21.25
N GLY A 188 23.72 1.68 21.77
CA GLY A 188 22.42 1.21 22.31
C GLY A 188 21.27 0.86 21.37
N ASP A 189 21.03 1.57 20.26
CA ASP A 189 19.86 1.38 19.38
C ASP A 189 20.26 0.96 17.94
N VAL A 190 21.49 0.57 17.76
CA VAL A 190 22.15 0.38 16.45
C VAL A 190 21.57 -0.77 15.64
N LYS A 191 21.08 -1.83 16.28
CA LYS A 191 20.47 -3.00 15.59
C LYS A 191 19.29 -2.63 14.68
N TYR A 192 18.57 -1.56 15.03
CA TYR A 192 17.44 -1.10 14.21
C TYR A 192 17.87 -0.19 13.04
N HIS A 193 19.09 0.30 13.04
CA HIS A 193 19.63 1.19 12.03
C HIS A 193 20.54 0.50 11.01
N LEU A 194 20.87 -0.76 11.24
CA LEU A 194 21.65 -1.55 10.30
C LEU A 194 20.86 -1.79 9.00
N GLY A 195 21.45 -1.39 7.90
CA GLY A 195 20.92 -1.65 6.57
C GLY A 195 21.18 -3.09 6.12
N ALA A 196 20.66 -3.44 4.96
CA ALA A 196 20.98 -4.68 4.30
C ALA A 196 21.08 -4.45 2.79
N HIS A 197 21.89 -5.25 2.12
CA HIS A 197 21.90 -5.40 0.68
C HIS A 197 21.40 -6.80 0.35
N GLY A 198 20.48 -6.89 -0.61
CA GLY A 198 19.92 -8.15 -1.05
C GLY A 198 19.85 -8.21 -2.57
N LYS A 199 19.70 -9.41 -3.11
CA LYS A 199 19.31 -9.64 -4.51
C LYS A 199 17.86 -10.06 -4.51
N TYR A 200 17.04 -9.36 -5.26
CA TYR A 200 15.67 -9.77 -5.52
C TYR A 200 15.64 -10.56 -6.83
N THR A 201 14.94 -11.67 -6.84
CA THR A 201 14.63 -12.43 -8.04
C THR A 201 13.13 -12.41 -8.21
N SER A 202 12.64 -11.87 -9.31
CA SER A 202 11.22 -11.93 -9.66
C SER A 202 10.77 -13.38 -9.72
N PRO A 203 9.60 -13.70 -9.17
CA PRO A 203 9.08 -15.07 -9.12
C PRO A 203 8.65 -15.60 -10.48
#